data_cf006e7f4a3b0952f9e27e56ccf94047
#
_entry.id   cf006e7f4a3b0952f9e27e56ccf94047
#
_cell.length_a   1.000
_cell.length_b   1.000
_cell.length_c   1.000
_cell.angle_alpha   90.00
_cell.angle_beta   90.00
_cell.angle_gamma   90.00
#
_symmetry.space_group_name_H-M   'P 1'
#
loop_
_entity.id
_entity.type
_entity.pdbx_description
1 polymer ?
#
loop_
_entity_poly.entity_id
_entity_poly.type
_entity_poly.pdbx_seq_one_letter_code
_entity_poly.pdbx_strand_id
1 'polypeptide(L)'
;MNYTDENRGKIQNEEYARRIIDFSGMRYGNITPTDIDGVIEWHDTHVVFFEFKYDNAPIPDGQRIALERLVNNCTTAGKLTILCICRHRTPEGQQINAAQSLVTDIYVGGGGYVGGYWCAEPFGRNLRQVCDAFLGWRG
;
A
#
# COMPACT_ATOMS: atom_id res chain seq x y z
N MET A 1 11.77 -22.55 -6.95
CA MET A 1 12.04 -21.14 -7.27
C MET A 1 13.28 -20.71 -6.49
N ASN A 2 14.31 -20.29 -7.20
CA ASN A 2 15.55 -19.85 -6.56
C ASN A 2 15.47 -18.34 -6.27
N TYR A 3 15.45 -17.99 -5.01
CA TYR A 3 15.55 -16.60 -4.61
C TYR A 3 17.01 -16.20 -4.47
N THR A 4 17.47 -15.28 -5.30
CA THR A 4 18.74 -14.59 -5.12
C THR A 4 18.47 -13.22 -4.53
N ASP A 5 19.47 -12.58 -3.91
CA ASP A 5 19.30 -11.23 -3.37
C ASP A 5 18.89 -10.22 -4.44
N GLU A 6 19.33 -10.39 -5.68
CA GLU A 6 18.98 -9.54 -6.81
C GLU A 6 17.48 -9.59 -7.14
N ASN A 7 16.82 -10.72 -6.86
CA ASN A 7 15.43 -10.95 -7.18
C ASN A 7 14.47 -10.70 -6.00
N ARG A 8 15.01 -10.44 -4.83
CA ARG A 8 14.16 -10.15 -3.67
C ARG A 8 13.35 -8.88 -3.91
N GLY A 9 12.07 -8.95 -3.58
CA GLY A 9 11.14 -7.85 -3.80
C GLY A 9 10.53 -7.81 -5.19
N LYS A 10 10.91 -8.71 -6.10
CA LYS A 10 10.28 -8.81 -7.41
C LYS A 10 9.32 -9.99 -7.47
N ILE A 11 8.22 -9.81 -8.20
CA ILE A 11 7.32 -10.92 -8.51
C ILE A 11 8.02 -11.83 -9.51
N GLN A 12 8.36 -13.06 -9.09
CA GLN A 12 9.14 -14.00 -9.89
C GLN A 12 8.32 -14.64 -11.03
N ASN A 13 7.00 -14.73 -10.86
CA ASN A 13 6.11 -15.29 -11.86
C ASN A 13 4.95 -14.33 -12.11
N GLU A 14 5.19 -13.34 -12.95
CA GLU A 14 4.21 -12.32 -13.29
C GLU A 14 2.96 -12.90 -13.96
N GLU A 15 3.15 -13.88 -14.83
CA GLU A 15 2.04 -14.54 -15.53
C GLU A 15 1.12 -15.25 -14.53
N TYR A 16 1.69 -15.97 -13.59
CA TYR A 16 0.91 -16.64 -12.54
C TYR A 16 0.17 -15.63 -11.66
N ALA A 17 0.82 -14.55 -11.26
CA ALA A 17 0.22 -13.50 -10.45
C ALA A 17 -0.98 -12.86 -11.17
N ARG A 18 -0.92 -12.68 -12.48
CA ARG A 18 -2.01 -12.14 -13.30
C ARG A 18 -3.21 -13.07 -13.40
N ARG A 19 -3.06 -14.37 -13.10
CA ARG A 19 -4.17 -15.32 -13.12
C ARG A 19 -5.10 -15.17 -11.92
N ILE A 20 -4.66 -14.53 -10.85
CA ILE A 20 -5.46 -14.31 -9.65
C ILE A 20 -6.23 -12.99 -9.82
N ILE A 21 -7.23 -13.00 -10.70
CA ILE A 21 -8.00 -11.81 -11.07
C ILE A 21 -9.52 -11.99 -10.98
N ASP A 22 -10.00 -13.22 -10.81
CA ASP A 22 -11.44 -13.49 -10.72
C ASP A 22 -11.83 -13.80 -9.28
N PHE A 23 -12.37 -12.80 -8.60
CA PHE A 23 -12.87 -12.93 -7.23
C PHE A 23 -14.40 -13.01 -7.16
N SER A 24 -15.09 -13.22 -8.31
CA SER A 24 -16.56 -13.23 -8.34
C SER A 24 -17.17 -14.29 -7.42
N GLY A 25 -16.48 -15.43 -7.26
CA GLY A 25 -16.90 -16.49 -6.35
C GLY A 25 -16.69 -16.19 -4.88
N MET A 26 -16.04 -15.08 -4.53
CA MET A 26 -15.76 -14.66 -3.17
C MET A 26 -16.59 -13.43 -2.76
N ARG A 27 -17.73 -13.27 -3.35
CA ARG A 27 -18.64 -12.17 -3.03
C ARG A 27 -19.58 -12.55 -1.88
N TYR A 28 -19.64 -11.69 -0.87
CA TYR A 28 -20.52 -11.83 0.28
C TYR A 28 -21.46 -10.62 0.35
N GLY A 29 -22.63 -10.72 -0.28
CA GLY A 29 -23.53 -9.58 -0.45
C GLY A 29 -22.90 -8.48 -1.29
N ASN A 30 -22.72 -7.30 -0.72
CA ASN A 30 -22.04 -6.18 -1.39
C ASN A 30 -20.53 -6.14 -1.11
N ILE A 31 -20.00 -7.12 -0.37
CA ILE A 31 -18.59 -7.19 -0.02
C ILE A 31 -17.87 -8.11 -1.00
N THR A 32 -16.84 -7.58 -1.62
CA THR A 32 -15.92 -8.34 -2.48
C THR A 32 -14.51 -8.21 -1.94
N PRO A 33 -13.59 -9.11 -2.29
CA PRO A 33 -12.19 -8.97 -1.90
C PRO A 33 -11.60 -7.64 -2.35
N THR A 34 -10.78 -7.05 -1.49
CA THR A 34 -9.98 -5.86 -1.79
C THR A 34 -8.54 -6.30 -1.93
N ASP A 35 -7.90 -5.94 -3.03
CA ASP A 35 -6.47 -6.17 -3.19
C ASP A 35 -5.66 -5.07 -2.49
N ILE A 36 -4.45 -5.41 -2.13
CA ILE A 36 -3.47 -4.52 -1.54
C ILE A 36 -2.22 -4.60 -2.39
N ASP A 37 -1.75 -3.47 -2.92
CA ASP A 37 -0.60 -3.49 -3.82
C ASP A 37 0.70 -3.83 -3.09
N GLY A 38 0.85 -3.40 -1.86
CA GLY A 38 2.00 -3.81 -1.07
C GLY A 38 1.85 -3.51 0.42
N VAL A 39 2.60 -4.26 1.21
CA VAL A 39 2.67 -4.09 2.67
C VAL A 39 4.11 -4.28 3.11
N ILE A 40 4.60 -3.40 3.96
CA ILE A 40 5.83 -3.61 4.71
C ILE A 40 5.46 -3.85 6.16
N GLU A 41 5.80 -5.00 6.69
CA GLU A 41 5.77 -5.29 8.12
C GLU A 41 7.19 -5.06 8.65
N TRP A 42 7.36 -4.19 9.63
CA TRP A 42 8.66 -3.78 10.14
C TRP A 42 8.79 -4.13 11.63
N HIS A 43 9.52 -5.20 11.90
CA HIS A 43 9.93 -5.60 13.26
C HIS A 43 8.80 -5.62 14.30
N ASP A 44 7.58 -5.89 13.88
CA ASP A 44 6.39 -5.92 14.75
C ASP A 44 6.08 -4.55 15.40
N THR A 45 6.62 -3.48 14.88
CA THR A 45 6.43 -2.12 15.41
C THR A 45 5.76 -1.17 14.44
N HIS A 46 6.02 -1.31 13.14
CA HIS A 46 5.51 -0.42 12.10
C HIS A 46 4.94 -1.23 10.96
N VAL A 47 3.87 -0.72 10.35
CA VAL A 47 3.28 -1.31 9.14
C VAL A 47 3.05 -0.19 8.13
N VAL A 48 3.45 -0.41 6.89
CA VAL A 48 3.16 0.49 5.77
C VAL A 48 2.36 -0.27 4.74
N PHE A 49 1.15 0.20 4.48
CA PHE A 49 0.36 -0.23 3.33
C PHE A 49 0.58 0.77 2.20
N PHE A 50 0.60 0.32 0.96
CA PHE A 50 0.68 1.24 -0.18
C PHE A 50 -0.16 0.78 -1.35
N GLU A 51 -0.75 1.76 -2.06
CA GLU A 51 -1.57 1.61 -3.23
C GLU A 51 -1.04 2.49 -4.35
N PHE A 52 -1.01 1.94 -5.57
CA PHE A 52 -0.60 2.67 -6.76
C PHE A 52 -1.81 3.00 -7.60
N LYS A 53 -1.93 4.27 -7.98
CA LYS A 53 -3.00 4.75 -8.86
C LYS A 53 -2.39 5.51 -10.03
N TYR A 54 -2.97 5.30 -11.20
CA TYR A 54 -2.54 6.02 -12.39
C TYR A 54 -3.03 7.46 -12.34
N ASP A 55 -2.09 8.41 -12.48
CA ASP A 55 -2.36 9.84 -12.53
C ASP A 55 -3.27 10.29 -11.35
N ASN A 56 -4.45 10.81 -11.65
CA ASN A 56 -5.41 11.25 -10.63
C ASN A 56 -6.62 10.31 -10.48
N ALA A 57 -6.45 9.05 -10.87
CA ALA A 57 -7.54 8.07 -10.74
C ALA A 57 -8.03 8.00 -9.28
N PRO A 58 -9.35 8.01 -9.06
CA PRO A 58 -9.90 7.99 -7.70
C PRO A 58 -9.71 6.63 -7.05
N ILE A 59 -9.66 6.61 -5.72
CA ILE A 59 -9.71 5.38 -4.94
C ILE A 59 -11.18 5.04 -4.74
N PRO A 60 -11.63 3.85 -5.16
CA PRO A 60 -13.02 3.43 -4.91
C PRO A 60 -13.34 3.44 -3.42
N ASP A 61 -14.56 3.88 -3.06
CA ASP A 61 -14.97 4.03 -1.66
C ASP A 61 -14.82 2.73 -0.87
N GLY A 62 -15.20 1.59 -1.43
CA GLY A 62 -15.07 0.30 -0.76
C GLY A 62 -13.62 -0.06 -0.45
N GLN A 63 -12.70 0.17 -1.38
CA GLN A 63 -11.28 -0.05 -1.17
C GLN A 63 -10.73 0.91 -0.10
N ARG A 64 -11.09 2.18 -0.18
CA ARG A 64 -10.66 3.20 0.78
C ARG A 64 -11.10 2.84 2.21
N ILE A 65 -12.37 2.49 2.38
CA ILE A 65 -12.92 2.11 3.70
C ILE A 65 -12.20 0.88 4.26
N ALA A 66 -12.01 -0.15 3.44
CA ALA A 66 -11.33 -1.38 3.87
C ALA A 66 -9.89 -1.08 4.30
N LEU A 67 -9.15 -0.30 3.53
CA LEU A 67 -7.76 0.04 3.84
C LEU A 67 -7.67 0.92 5.10
N GLU A 68 -8.53 1.92 5.25
CA GLU A 68 -8.59 2.73 6.46
C GLU A 68 -8.83 1.87 7.71
N ARG A 69 -9.75 0.92 7.63
CA ARG A 69 -10.06 0.01 8.74
C ARG A 69 -8.87 -0.88 9.10
N LEU A 70 -8.19 -1.44 8.10
CA LEU A 70 -7.00 -2.25 8.32
C LEU A 70 -5.90 -1.45 9.01
N VAL A 71 -5.64 -0.23 8.55
CA VAL A 71 -4.66 0.67 9.15
C VAL A 71 -5.03 0.98 10.59
N ASN A 72 -6.29 1.35 10.86
CA ASN A 72 -6.77 1.65 12.21
C ASN A 72 -6.65 0.44 13.13
N ASN A 73 -6.96 -0.76 12.64
CA ASN A 73 -6.86 -1.99 13.42
C ASN A 73 -5.41 -2.27 13.83
N CYS A 74 -4.45 -2.09 12.91
CA CYS A 74 -3.03 -2.24 13.23
C CYS A 74 -2.60 -1.22 14.29
N THR A 75 -3.06 0.02 14.16
CA THR A 75 -2.75 1.08 15.14
C THR A 75 -3.33 0.76 16.51
N THR A 76 -4.56 0.28 16.56
CA THR A 76 -5.20 -0.16 17.81
C THR A 76 -4.42 -1.30 18.47
N ALA A 77 -3.81 -2.19 17.67
CA ALA A 77 -2.96 -3.26 18.17
C ALA A 77 -1.57 -2.78 18.63
N GLY A 78 -1.30 -1.49 18.56
CA GLY A 78 -0.04 -0.90 19.03
C GLY A 78 1.04 -0.75 17.97
N LYS A 79 0.70 -0.93 16.68
CA LYS A 79 1.65 -0.77 15.58
C LYS A 79 1.49 0.61 14.95
N LEU A 80 2.57 1.37 14.82
CA LEU A 80 2.54 2.60 14.05
C LEU A 80 2.28 2.25 12.58
N THR A 81 1.20 2.76 12.03
CA THR A 81 0.72 2.31 10.72
C THR A 81 0.29 3.46 9.84
N ILE A 82 0.74 3.44 8.59
CA ILE A 82 0.33 4.39 7.56
C ILE A 82 -0.07 3.66 6.29
N LEU A 83 -0.89 4.32 5.49
CA LEU A 83 -1.21 3.95 4.11
C LEU A 83 -0.73 5.06 3.20
N CYS A 84 0.12 4.72 2.24
CA CYS A 84 0.61 5.65 1.24
C CYS A 84 -0.14 5.44 -0.08
N ILE A 85 -0.71 6.51 -0.62
CA ILE A 85 -1.24 6.52 -1.98
C ILE A 85 -0.14 7.06 -2.90
N CYS A 86 0.26 6.24 -3.85
CA CYS A 86 1.33 6.55 -4.79
C CYS A 86 0.73 6.75 -6.18
N ARG A 87 1.15 7.82 -6.84
CA ARG A 87 0.67 8.16 -8.17
C ARG A 87 1.79 7.96 -9.19
N HIS A 88 1.45 7.45 -10.35
CA HIS A 88 2.40 7.23 -11.44
C HIS A 88 1.75 7.52 -12.78
N ARG A 89 2.58 7.71 -13.79
CA ARG A 89 2.17 7.86 -15.19
C ARG A 89 2.88 6.84 -16.08
N THR A 90 3.22 5.68 -15.49
CA THR A 90 3.87 4.60 -16.22
C THR A 90 2.92 4.09 -17.31
N PRO A 91 3.35 4.01 -18.56
CA PRO A 91 2.52 3.50 -19.65
C PRO A 91 2.07 2.08 -19.41
N GLU A 92 0.88 1.76 -19.93
CA GLU A 92 0.33 0.41 -19.85
C GLU A 92 1.32 -0.62 -20.40
N GLY A 93 1.44 -1.76 -19.72
CA GLY A 93 2.35 -2.82 -20.09
C GLY A 93 3.78 -2.67 -19.58
N GLN A 94 4.13 -1.52 -18.99
CA GLN A 94 5.44 -1.30 -18.39
C GLN A 94 5.39 -1.51 -16.88
N GLN A 95 6.50 -1.95 -16.32
CA GLN A 95 6.62 -2.15 -14.87
C GLN A 95 6.64 -0.81 -14.12
N ILE A 96 5.91 -0.77 -13.01
CA ILE A 96 5.92 0.39 -12.12
C ILE A 96 7.06 0.19 -11.11
N ASN A 97 7.94 1.21 -11.01
CA ASN A 97 8.96 1.20 -9.97
C ASN A 97 8.36 1.77 -8.68
N ALA A 98 8.07 0.89 -7.73
CA ALA A 98 7.41 1.26 -6.48
C ALA A 98 8.21 2.31 -5.70
N ALA A 99 9.51 2.09 -5.53
CA ALA A 99 10.36 2.98 -4.72
C ALA A 99 10.38 4.42 -5.22
N GLN A 100 10.28 4.60 -6.53
CA GLN A 100 10.34 5.92 -7.18
C GLN A 100 8.96 6.54 -7.43
N SER A 101 7.88 5.84 -7.12
CA SER A 101 6.53 6.38 -7.27
C SER A 101 6.29 7.50 -6.27
N LEU A 102 5.65 8.57 -6.74
CA LEU A 102 5.41 9.76 -5.93
C LEU A 102 4.28 9.51 -4.93
N VAL A 103 4.54 9.76 -3.65
CA VAL A 103 3.50 9.72 -2.63
C VAL A 103 2.74 11.04 -2.64
N THR A 104 1.42 10.98 -2.80
CA THR A 104 0.58 12.19 -2.81
C THR A 104 -0.22 12.34 -1.53
N ASP A 105 -0.72 11.24 -0.99
CA ASP A 105 -1.59 11.24 0.18
C ASP A 105 -1.17 10.13 1.13
N ILE A 106 -1.30 10.41 2.41
CA ILE A 106 -0.98 9.47 3.48
C ILE A 106 -2.17 9.42 4.45
N TYR A 107 -2.61 8.20 4.74
CA TYR A 107 -3.55 7.98 5.83
C TYR A 107 -2.79 7.49 7.05
N VAL A 108 -2.90 8.24 8.14
CA VAL A 108 -2.26 7.90 9.41
C VAL A 108 -3.29 7.20 10.29
N GLY A 109 -2.95 6.03 10.78
CA GLY A 109 -3.86 5.25 11.59
C GLY A 109 -4.19 5.90 12.92
N GLY A 110 -5.46 5.77 13.32
CA GLY A 110 -5.96 6.18 14.63
C GLY A 110 -6.42 4.98 15.43
N GLY A 111 -6.13 4.97 16.73
CA GLY A 111 -6.56 3.93 17.66
C GLY A 111 -7.75 4.37 18.49
N GLY A 112 -8.54 3.38 18.97
CA GLY A 112 -9.66 3.63 19.87
C GLY A 112 -10.78 4.43 19.24
N TYR A 113 -11.25 5.47 19.94
CA TYR A 113 -12.32 6.34 19.47
C TYR A 113 -11.83 7.47 18.57
N VAL A 114 -10.51 7.65 18.46
CA VAL A 114 -9.92 8.69 17.62
C VAL A 114 -9.62 8.03 16.27
N GLY A 115 -10.46 8.26 15.27
CA GLY A 115 -10.22 7.77 13.91
C GLY A 115 -8.90 8.29 13.36
N GLY A 116 -8.38 7.63 12.32
CA GLY A 116 -7.23 8.11 11.59
C GLY A 116 -7.54 9.35 10.76
N TYR A 117 -6.55 9.87 10.08
CA TYR A 117 -6.71 11.07 9.26
C TYR A 117 -5.88 11.00 7.98
N TRP A 118 -6.38 11.65 6.94
CA TRP A 118 -5.66 11.85 5.69
C TRP A 118 -4.85 13.14 5.72
N CYS A 119 -3.65 13.10 5.16
CA CYS A 119 -2.85 14.28 4.93
C CYS A 119 -2.13 14.18 3.59
N ALA A 120 -1.83 15.32 2.97
CA ALA A 120 -1.01 15.36 1.78
C ALA A 120 0.46 15.12 2.15
N GLU A 121 1.23 14.54 1.22
CA GLU A 121 2.68 14.51 1.34
C GLU A 121 3.22 15.86 0.82
N PRO A 122 3.77 16.72 1.71
CA PRO A 122 4.04 18.11 1.34
C PRO A 122 5.39 18.34 0.65
N PHE A 123 6.29 17.33 0.66
CA PHE A 123 7.68 17.53 0.22
C PHE A 123 7.99 16.92 -1.14
N GLY A 124 6.99 16.37 -1.84
CA GLY A 124 7.20 15.74 -3.14
C GLY A 124 8.08 14.48 -3.07
N ARG A 125 8.01 13.73 -1.96
CA ARG A 125 8.84 12.54 -1.75
C ARG A 125 8.28 11.33 -2.48
N ASN A 126 9.16 10.44 -2.89
CA ASN A 126 8.79 9.12 -3.40
C ASN A 126 8.52 8.14 -2.25
N LEU A 127 7.99 6.95 -2.59
CA LEU A 127 7.64 5.95 -1.59
C LEU A 127 8.84 5.52 -0.74
N ARG A 128 10.03 5.35 -1.36
CA ARG A 128 11.22 4.97 -0.61
C ARG A 128 11.57 6.01 0.44
N GLN A 129 11.53 7.28 0.08
CA GLN A 129 11.85 8.38 1.01
C GLN A 129 10.86 8.46 2.16
N VAL A 130 9.56 8.31 1.87
CA VAL A 130 8.53 8.31 2.91
C VAL A 130 8.72 7.12 3.86
N CYS A 131 8.95 5.94 3.33
CA CYS A 131 9.18 4.73 4.13
C CYS A 131 10.43 4.86 4.99
N ASP A 132 11.55 5.33 4.42
CA ASP A 132 12.80 5.52 5.18
C ASP A 132 12.58 6.44 6.38
N ALA A 133 11.88 7.55 6.16
CA ALA A 133 11.59 8.50 7.23
C ALA A 133 10.67 7.91 8.30
N PHE A 134 9.59 7.24 7.87
CA PHE A 134 8.61 6.66 8.79
C PHE A 134 9.20 5.52 9.62
N LEU A 135 9.98 4.66 9.00
CA LEU A 135 10.59 3.50 9.66
C LEU A 135 11.87 3.86 10.45
N GLY A 136 12.40 5.05 10.28
CA GLY A 136 13.67 5.43 10.88
C GLY A 136 14.86 4.72 10.25
N TRP A 137 14.75 4.31 9.00
CA TRP A 137 15.82 3.64 8.28
C TRP A 137 16.93 4.61 7.89
N ARG A 138 18.17 4.27 8.19
CA ARG A 138 19.34 5.12 7.93
C ARG A 138 20.42 4.45 7.08
N GLY A 139 20.06 3.36 6.43
CA GLY A 139 21.00 2.62 5.57
C GLY A 139 21.42 1.31 6.18
#